data_02aff1f5992979999f20d4ff165a5713
#
_entry.id   02aff1f5992979999f20d4ff165a5713
#
_cell.length_a   1.000
_cell.length_b   1.000
_cell.length_c   1.000
_cell.angle_alpha   90.00
_cell.angle_beta   90.00
_cell.angle_gamma   90.00
#
_symmetry.space_group_name_H-M   'P 1'
#
loop_
_entity.id
_entity.type
_entity.pdbx_description
1 polymer ?
#
loop_
_entity_poly.entity_id
_entity_poly.type
_entity_poly.pdbx_seq_one_letter_code
_entity_poly.pdbx_strand_id
1 'polypeptide(L)' 'MGRLKRGGFIFVWWKGDHTPRHVHVYRDGSLVVKWDLDNQKPMKGEAPRPVLELIAELVSEGLL' A
#
# COMPACT_ATOMS: atom_id res chain seq x y z
N MET A 1 -0.21 -12.14 6.66
CA MET A 1 0.37 -11.40 5.55
C MET A 1 -0.61 -11.35 4.40
N GLY A 2 -0.83 -10.17 3.84
CA GLY A 2 -1.66 -10.00 2.67
C GLY A 2 -0.82 -9.62 1.47
N ARG A 3 -1.20 -10.13 0.31
CA ARG A 3 -0.54 -9.78 -0.95
C ARG A 3 -1.59 -9.77 -2.05
N LEU A 4 -1.61 -8.68 -2.83
CA LEU A 4 -2.59 -8.51 -3.90
C LEU A 4 -1.97 -7.76 -5.06
N LYS A 5 -2.24 -8.20 -6.29
CA LYS A 5 -1.83 -7.49 -7.49
C LYS A 5 -3.05 -6.79 -8.08
N ARG A 6 -2.95 -5.49 -8.30
CA ARG A 6 -4.03 -4.71 -8.92
C ARG A 6 -3.43 -3.52 -9.65
N GLY A 7 -3.91 -3.25 -10.87
CA GLY A 7 -3.48 -2.10 -11.66
C GLY A 7 -1.99 -2.10 -12.02
N GLY A 8 -1.38 -3.27 -12.12
CA GLY A 8 0.04 -3.38 -12.40
C GLY A 8 0.94 -3.21 -11.17
N PHE A 9 0.36 -3.02 -10.00
CA PHE A 9 1.11 -2.89 -8.74
C PHE A 9 0.85 -4.08 -7.85
N ILE A 10 1.83 -4.39 -7.00
CA ILE A 10 1.71 -5.44 -5.99
C ILE A 10 1.68 -4.78 -4.62
N PHE A 11 0.63 -5.07 -3.85
CA PHE A 11 0.44 -4.53 -2.51
C PHE A 11 0.73 -5.63 -1.50
N VAL A 12 1.60 -5.35 -0.53
CA VAL A 12 1.97 -6.30 0.52
C VAL A 12 1.79 -5.64 1.87
N TRP A 13 1.07 -6.31 2.77
CA TRP A 13 0.84 -5.81 4.12
C TRP A 13 0.86 -6.95 5.12
N TRP A 14 1.03 -6.63 6.38
CA TRP A 14 1.09 -7.60 7.47
C TRP A 14 0.02 -7.26 8.50
N LYS A 15 -0.72 -8.28 8.94
CA LYS A 15 -1.68 -8.13 10.02
C LYS A 15 -0.93 -8.14 11.35
N GLY A 16 -1.40 -7.34 12.30
CA GLY A 16 -0.79 -7.27 13.61
C GLY A 16 0.47 -6.45 13.69
N ASP A 17 0.78 -5.71 12.62
CA ASP A 17 1.88 -4.78 12.64
C ASP A 17 1.64 -3.68 13.65
N HIS A 18 2.73 -3.13 14.16
CA HIS A 18 2.68 -1.98 15.04
C HIS A 18 2.19 -0.76 14.27
N THR A 19 1.60 0.18 14.99
CA THR A 19 1.23 1.46 14.40
C THR A 19 2.49 2.27 14.07
N PRO A 20 2.48 3.03 12.96
CA PRO A 20 1.36 3.12 12.04
C PRO A 20 1.24 1.89 11.14
N ARG A 21 -0.01 1.54 10.79
CA ARG A 21 -0.23 0.48 9.80
C ARG A 21 0.29 0.97 8.46
N HIS A 22 0.90 0.09 7.70
CA HIS A 22 1.48 0.48 6.42
C HIS A 22 1.36 -0.63 5.38
N VAL A 23 1.46 -0.22 4.12
CA VAL A 23 1.44 -1.13 2.99
C VAL A 23 2.66 -0.85 2.12
N HIS A 24 3.30 -1.92 1.64
CA HIS A 24 4.38 -1.83 0.67
C HIS A 24 3.79 -1.99 -0.72
N VAL A 25 4.15 -1.11 -1.65
CA VAL A 25 3.69 -1.15 -3.03
C VAL A 25 4.89 -1.35 -3.93
N TYR A 26 4.82 -2.39 -4.77
CA TYR A 26 5.90 -2.75 -5.69
C TYR A 26 5.40 -2.68 -7.13
N ARG A 27 6.33 -2.42 -8.03
CA ARG A 27 6.10 -2.51 -9.47
C ARG A 27 7.39 -3.04 -10.10
N ASP A 28 7.26 -4.09 -10.94
CA ASP A 28 8.40 -4.69 -11.63
C ASP A 28 9.55 -5.06 -10.68
N GLY A 29 9.19 -5.55 -9.48
CA GLY A 29 10.16 -5.98 -8.49
C GLY A 29 10.79 -4.86 -7.67
N SER A 30 10.43 -3.61 -7.93
CA SER A 30 10.98 -2.46 -7.21
C SER A 30 9.95 -1.82 -6.30
N LEU A 31 10.39 -1.38 -5.13
CA LEU A 31 9.51 -0.67 -4.20
C LEU A 31 9.17 0.70 -4.76
N VAL A 32 7.87 0.95 -4.92
CA VAL A 32 7.37 2.26 -5.36
C VAL A 32 7.19 3.17 -4.15
N VAL A 33 6.48 2.68 -3.14
CA VAL A 33 6.20 3.45 -1.95
C VAL A 33 5.90 2.52 -0.78
N LYS A 34 6.29 2.95 0.41
CA LYS A 34 5.84 2.41 1.67
C LYS A 34 4.86 3.43 2.23
N TRP A 35 3.58 3.10 2.23
CA TRP A 35 2.51 4.05 2.55
C TRP A 35 1.99 3.85 3.96
N ASP A 36 1.94 4.95 4.72
CA ASP A 36 1.38 4.97 6.06
C ASP A 36 -0.14 5.12 5.94
N LEU A 37 -0.85 4.05 6.28
CA LEU A 37 -2.31 4.01 6.17
C LEU A 37 -2.99 4.84 7.25
N ASP A 38 -2.37 4.97 8.41
CA ASP A 38 -2.97 5.70 9.54
C ASP A 38 -2.85 7.22 9.36
N ASN A 39 -1.71 7.69 8.86
CA ASN A 39 -1.46 9.12 8.68
C ASN A 39 -1.62 9.58 7.22
N GLN A 40 -1.85 8.65 6.31
CA GLN A 40 -2.05 8.90 4.89
C GLN A 40 -0.91 9.73 4.27
N LYS A 41 0.29 9.22 4.43
CA LYS A 41 1.48 9.84 3.88
C LYS A 41 2.52 8.78 3.51
N PRO A 42 3.46 9.08 2.60
CA PRO A 42 4.51 8.13 2.29
C PRO A 42 5.52 8.06 3.44
N MET A 43 5.90 6.84 3.81
CA MET A 43 7.00 6.60 4.76
C MET A 43 8.31 6.50 4.00
N LYS A 44 8.26 6.02 2.76
CA LYS A 44 9.41 5.89 1.88
C LYS A 44 8.93 5.90 0.45
N GLY A 45 9.65 6.60 -0.45
CA GLY A 45 9.26 6.72 -1.84
C GLY A 45 8.12 7.71 -2.03
N GLU A 46 7.48 7.64 -3.18
CA GLU A 46 6.36 8.51 -3.54
C GLU A 46 5.21 7.66 -4.04
N ALA A 47 3.99 8.06 -3.71
CA ALA A 47 2.78 7.39 -4.17
C ALA A 47 2.20 8.15 -5.36
N PRO A 48 2.33 7.62 -6.59
CA PRO A 48 1.66 8.21 -7.75
C PRO A 48 0.15 8.18 -7.54
N ARG A 49 -0.56 9.08 -8.21
CA ARG A 49 -2.01 9.17 -8.08
C ARG A 49 -2.72 7.82 -8.30
N PRO A 50 -2.37 7.01 -9.33
CA PRO A 50 -3.01 5.71 -9.50
C PRO A 50 -2.84 4.80 -8.29
N VAL A 51 -1.69 4.85 -7.63
CA VAL A 51 -1.45 4.04 -6.41
C VAL A 51 -2.36 4.51 -5.28
N LEU A 52 -2.50 5.82 -5.09
CA LEU A 52 -3.38 6.36 -4.06
C LEU A 52 -4.84 5.94 -4.28
N GLU A 53 -5.29 5.95 -5.54
CA GLU A 53 -6.63 5.51 -5.87
C GLU A 53 -6.84 4.02 -5.58
N LEU A 54 -5.85 3.20 -5.89
CA LEU A 54 -5.90 1.77 -5.62
C LEU A 54 -5.89 1.48 -4.11
N ILE A 55 -5.09 2.21 -3.35
CA ILE A 55 -5.07 2.08 -1.89
C ILE A 55 -6.46 2.41 -1.33
N ALA A 56 -7.08 3.50 -1.82
CA ALA A 56 -8.41 3.88 -1.37
C ALA A 56 -9.44 2.80 -1.68
N GLU A 57 -9.37 2.17 -2.87
CA GLU A 57 -10.23 1.05 -3.22
C GLU A 57 -10.05 -0.11 -2.25
N LEU A 58 -8.81 -0.49 -1.98
CA LEU A 58 -8.51 -1.62 -1.10
C LEU A 58 -8.99 -1.36 0.33
N VAL A 59 -8.86 -0.13 0.80
CA VAL A 59 -9.39 0.25 2.11
C VAL A 59 -10.91 0.14 2.12
N SER A 60 -11.58 0.62 1.07
CA SER A 60 -13.04 0.56 1.00
C SER A 60 -13.56 -0.86 0.89
N GLU A 61 -12.76 -1.77 0.33
CA GLU A 61 -13.11 -3.19 0.24
C GLU A 61 -12.80 -3.96 1.53
N GLY A 62 -12.21 -3.31 2.51
CA GLY A 62 -11.86 -3.94 3.78
C GLY A 62 -10.60 -4.78 3.74
N LEU A 63 -9.79 -4.66 2.68
CA LEU A 63 -8.56 -5.42 2.55
C LEU A 63 -7.37 -4.75 3.22
N LEU A 64 -7.38 -3.44 3.31
CA LEU A 64 -6.34 -2.67 4.00
C LEU A 64 -6.88 -1.91 5.20
#